data_d71db343f8aa051d8e226d49eef4ece0
#
_entry.id   d71db343f8aa051d8e226d49eef4ece0
#
_cell.length_a   1.000
_cell.length_b   1.000
_cell.length_c   1.000
_cell.angle_alpha   90.00
_cell.angle_beta   90.00
_cell.angle_gamma   90.00
#
_symmetry.space_group_name_H-M   'P 1'
#
loop_
_entity.id
_entity.type
_entity.pdbx_description
1 polymer ?
#
loop_
_entity_poly.entity_id
_entity_poly.type
_entity_poly.pdbx_seq_one_letter_code
_entity_poly.pdbx_strand_id
1 'polypeptide(L)'
;MAERSMMGVETALASSETAPELWPDWTELEQQIARTAYDTAHSRALASLIIEIQLQAALVDSAAALWQLHDYLSIQRHRIEGRFDFRPQPILFLFASLVKDKLLDLAELEGLADAKLAKIRAMAQF
;
A
#
# COMPACT_ATOMS: atom_id res chain seq x y z
N MET A 1 -5.40 -28.76 1.99
CA MET A 1 -4.64 -27.53 2.22
C MET A 1 -3.92 -27.08 0.97
N ALA A 2 -3.09 -27.93 0.41
CA ALA A 2 -2.38 -27.59 -0.82
C ALA A 2 -3.33 -27.30 -1.97
N GLU A 3 -4.40 -28.03 -2.04
CA GLU A 3 -5.39 -27.85 -3.09
C GLU A 3 -6.03 -26.46 -3.02
N ARG A 4 -6.33 -26.04 -1.80
CA ARG A 4 -6.93 -24.73 -1.61
C ARG A 4 -5.99 -23.61 -2.08
N SER A 5 -4.72 -23.76 -1.79
CA SER A 5 -3.73 -22.78 -2.22
C SER A 5 -3.64 -22.70 -3.73
N MET A 6 -3.66 -23.84 -4.38
CA MET A 6 -3.59 -23.87 -5.83
C MET A 6 -4.82 -23.23 -6.46
N MET A 7 -5.99 -23.49 -5.93
CA MET A 7 -7.20 -22.88 -6.44
C MET A 7 -7.17 -21.37 -6.28
N GLY A 8 -6.64 -20.91 -5.16
CA GLY A 8 -6.50 -19.47 -4.94
C GLY A 8 -5.58 -18.83 -5.95
N VAL A 9 -4.50 -19.51 -6.28
CA VAL A 9 -3.55 -19.00 -7.27
C VAL A 9 -4.19 -18.94 -8.65
N GLU A 10 -4.92 -19.96 -9.02
CA GLU A 10 -5.58 -19.97 -10.31
C GLU A 10 -6.61 -18.87 -10.42
N THR A 11 -7.36 -18.64 -9.36
CA THR A 11 -8.35 -17.59 -9.35
C THR A 11 -7.68 -16.23 -9.51
N ALA A 12 -6.58 -16.02 -8.82
CA ALA A 12 -5.86 -14.76 -8.91
C ALA A 12 -5.32 -14.53 -10.32
N LEU A 13 -4.80 -15.56 -10.94
CA LEU A 13 -4.30 -15.44 -12.31
C LEU A 13 -5.43 -15.13 -13.29
N ALA A 14 -6.53 -15.82 -13.15
CA ALA A 14 -7.68 -15.61 -14.02
C ALA A 14 -8.20 -14.18 -13.87
N SER A 15 -8.28 -13.68 -12.66
CA SER A 15 -8.69 -12.30 -12.41
C SER A 15 -7.76 -11.32 -13.09
N SER A 16 -6.48 -11.57 -12.93
CA SER A 16 -5.46 -10.70 -13.47
C SER A 16 -5.52 -10.66 -15.01
N GLU A 17 -5.83 -11.78 -15.63
CA GLU A 17 -5.93 -11.85 -17.07
C GLU A 17 -7.20 -11.23 -17.62
N THR A 18 -8.31 -11.40 -16.90
CA THR A 18 -9.60 -11.00 -17.40
C THR A 18 -9.94 -9.53 -17.18
N ALA A 19 -9.16 -8.85 -16.37
CA ALA A 19 -9.46 -7.47 -16.04
C ALA A 19 -8.28 -6.58 -16.33
N PRO A 20 -7.95 -6.38 -17.60
CA PRO A 20 -6.89 -5.44 -17.93
C PRO A 20 -7.37 -4.07 -17.51
N GLU A 21 -6.69 -3.48 -16.57
CA GLU A 21 -7.05 -2.17 -16.09
C GLU A 21 -6.82 -1.14 -17.18
N LEU A 22 -7.79 -0.27 -17.32
CA LEU A 22 -7.65 0.86 -18.21
C LEU A 22 -6.92 1.96 -17.46
N TRP A 23 -5.68 2.14 -17.79
CA TRP A 23 -4.86 3.21 -17.21
C TRP A 23 -4.49 4.20 -18.29
N PRO A 24 -5.41 5.11 -18.65
CA PRO A 24 -5.13 6.11 -19.68
C PRO A 24 -3.90 6.91 -19.31
N ASP A 25 -3.06 7.16 -20.31
CA ASP A 25 -1.83 7.94 -20.14
C ASP A 25 -0.77 7.26 -19.28
N TRP A 26 -0.89 5.95 -19.09
CA TRP A 26 0.12 5.16 -18.39
C TRP A 26 0.66 4.09 -19.31
N THR A 27 1.96 4.03 -19.46
CA THR A 27 2.58 2.93 -20.22
C THR A 27 2.59 1.69 -19.35
N GLU A 28 2.82 0.55 -19.99
CA GLU A 28 2.93 -0.71 -19.28
C GLU A 28 4.08 -0.67 -18.27
N LEU A 29 5.21 -0.09 -18.67
CA LEU A 29 6.35 0.06 -17.77
C LEU A 29 6.00 0.93 -16.58
N GLU A 30 5.31 2.03 -16.81
CA GLU A 30 4.88 2.90 -15.72
C GLU A 30 3.97 2.17 -14.75
N GLN A 31 3.09 1.33 -15.26
CA GLN A 31 2.21 0.55 -14.40
C GLN A 31 2.98 -0.45 -13.54
N GLN A 32 4.03 -1.04 -14.10
CA GLN A 32 4.89 -1.95 -13.34
C GLN A 32 5.64 -1.22 -12.24
N ILE A 33 6.15 -0.02 -12.55
CA ILE A 33 6.83 0.81 -11.56
C ILE A 33 5.85 1.16 -10.44
N ALA A 34 4.65 1.56 -10.81
CA ALA A 34 3.63 1.91 -9.83
C ALA A 34 3.28 0.71 -8.95
N ARG A 35 3.15 -0.47 -9.54
CA ARG A 35 2.83 -1.67 -8.77
C ARG A 35 3.91 -2.02 -7.77
N THR A 36 5.16 -1.98 -8.21
CA THR A 36 6.30 -2.26 -7.34
C THR A 36 6.36 -1.25 -6.19
N ALA A 37 6.20 0.04 -6.49
CA ALA A 37 6.24 1.07 -5.47
C ALA A 37 5.09 0.91 -4.47
N TYR A 38 3.89 0.62 -4.97
CA TYR A 38 2.72 0.39 -4.14
C TYR A 38 2.97 -0.78 -3.18
N ASP A 39 3.42 -1.90 -3.70
CA ASP A 39 3.64 -3.09 -2.89
C ASP A 39 4.74 -2.85 -1.85
N THR A 40 5.80 -2.15 -2.24
CA THR A 40 6.90 -1.82 -1.34
C THR A 40 6.42 -0.95 -0.18
N ALA A 41 5.68 0.11 -0.48
CA ALA A 41 5.18 1.01 0.55
C ALA A 41 4.19 0.30 1.47
N HIS A 42 3.33 -0.53 0.90
CA HIS A 42 2.36 -1.31 1.68
C HIS A 42 3.08 -2.23 2.67
N SER A 43 4.11 -2.93 2.20
CA SER A 43 4.90 -3.82 3.06
C SER A 43 5.58 -3.04 4.18
N ARG A 44 6.10 -1.86 3.86
CA ARG A 44 6.74 -1.01 4.87
C ARG A 44 5.76 -0.52 5.92
N ALA A 45 4.56 -0.15 5.49
CA ALA A 45 3.52 0.30 6.42
C ALA A 45 3.13 -0.83 7.38
N LEU A 46 2.99 -2.04 6.86
CA LEU A 46 2.66 -3.19 7.71
C LEU A 46 3.81 -3.56 8.64
N ALA A 47 5.05 -3.48 8.16
CA ALA A 47 6.21 -3.78 8.99
C ALA A 47 6.29 -2.81 10.18
N SER A 48 6.04 -1.52 9.93
CA SER A 48 6.02 -0.53 11.01
C SER A 48 4.92 -0.82 12.01
N LEU A 49 3.74 -1.19 11.53
CA LEU A 49 2.62 -1.51 12.41
C LEU A 49 2.92 -2.74 13.25
N ILE A 50 3.53 -3.75 12.66
CA ILE A 50 3.90 -4.97 13.39
C ILE A 50 4.82 -4.62 14.56
N ILE A 51 5.83 -3.81 14.32
CA ILE A 51 6.76 -3.40 15.37
C ILE A 51 6.01 -2.66 16.48
N GLU A 52 5.14 -1.74 16.11
CA GLU A 52 4.38 -0.97 17.07
C GLU A 52 3.47 -1.86 17.90
N ILE A 53 2.79 -2.81 17.27
CA ILE A 53 1.90 -3.72 17.97
C ILE A 53 2.68 -4.62 18.92
N GLN A 54 3.87 -5.07 18.52
CA GLN A 54 4.72 -5.88 19.40
C GLN A 54 5.11 -5.10 20.66
N LEU A 55 5.45 -3.83 20.49
CA LEU A 55 5.80 -2.98 21.64
C LEU A 55 4.60 -2.74 22.56
N GLN A 56 3.45 -2.46 21.97
CA GLN A 56 2.24 -2.24 22.76
C GLN A 56 1.76 -3.51 23.44
N ALA A 57 1.87 -4.64 22.77
CA ALA A 57 1.46 -5.91 23.35
C ALA A 57 2.28 -6.25 24.60
N ALA A 58 3.54 -5.88 24.62
CA ALA A 58 4.40 -6.12 25.77
C ALA A 58 3.96 -5.32 27.01
N LEU A 59 3.21 -4.26 26.80
CA LEU A 59 2.73 -3.40 27.91
C LEU A 59 1.33 -3.78 28.37
N VAL A 60 0.68 -4.74 27.73
CA VAL A 60 -0.68 -5.15 28.11
C VAL A 60 -0.62 -5.93 29.41
N ASP A 61 -1.26 -5.40 30.44
CA ASP A 61 -1.29 -6.03 31.76
C ASP A 61 -2.70 -6.06 32.36
N SER A 62 -3.72 -5.74 31.57
CA SER A 62 -5.10 -5.72 32.06
C SER A 62 -6.05 -5.98 30.89
N ALA A 63 -7.28 -6.34 31.23
CA ALA A 63 -8.30 -6.52 30.21
C ALA A 63 -8.56 -5.21 29.47
N ALA A 64 -8.59 -4.10 30.18
CA ALA A 64 -8.81 -2.80 29.55
C ALA A 64 -7.72 -2.49 28.51
N ALA A 65 -6.46 -2.71 28.88
CA ALA A 65 -5.35 -2.48 27.95
C ALA A 65 -5.42 -3.41 26.76
N LEU A 66 -5.85 -4.66 26.97
CA LEU A 66 -6.01 -5.63 25.89
C LEU A 66 -7.03 -5.14 24.86
N TRP A 67 -8.19 -4.71 25.32
CA TRP A 67 -9.23 -4.25 24.41
C TRP A 67 -8.88 -2.94 23.73
N GLN A 68 -8.13 -2.07 24.41
CA GLN A 68 -7.63 -0.85 23.79
C GLN A 68 -6.68 -1.18 22.63
N LEU A 69 -5.84 -2.18 22.81
CA LEU A 69 -4.94 -2.62 21.74
C LEU A 69 -5.71 -3.18 20.56
N HIS A 70 -6.74 -3.98 20.84
CA HIS A 70 -7.61 -4.50 19.81
C HIS A 70 -8.25 -3.37 19.00
N ASP A 71 -8.78 -2.36 19.70
CA ASP A 71 -9.44 -1.24 19.05
C ASP A 71 -8.45 -0.44 18.20
N TYR A 72 -7.27 -0.21 18.74
CA TYR A 72 -6.21 0.49 18.02
C TYR A 72 -5.85 -0.25 16.73
N LEU A 73 -5.65 -1.55 16.82
CA LEU A 73 -5.31 -2.37 15.65
C LEU A 73 -6.42 -2.33 14.61
N SER A 74 -7.66 -2.40 15.04
CA SER A 74 -8.80 -2.33 14.14
C SER A 74 -8.84 -1.01 13.38
N ILE A 75 -8.57 0.10 14.06
CA ILE A 75 -8.51 1.41 13.44
C ILE A 75 -7.36 1.47 12.42
N GLN A 76 -6.21 0.93 12.78
CA GLN A 76 -5.06 0.93 11.88
C GLN A 76 -5.32 0.10 10.63
N ARG A 77 -5.98 -1.03 10.79
CA ARG A 77 -6.36 -1.86 9.64
C ARG A 77 -7.27 -1.08 8.69
N HIS A 78 -8.26 -0.42 9.24
CA HIS A 78 -9.20 0.35 8.44
C HIS A 78 -8.49 1.48 7.69
N ARG A 79 -7.56 2.17 8.35
CA ARG A 79 -6.80 3.25 7.74
C ARG A 79 -5.92 2.76 6.60
N ILE A 80 -5.23 1.65 6.82
CA ILE A 80 -4.34 1.08 5.80
C ILE A 80 -5.15 0.62 4.59
N GLU A 81 -6.24 -0.10 4.83
CA GLU A 81 -7.07 -0.60 3.74
C GLU A 81 -7.73 0.54 2.96
N GLY A 82 -8.09 1.61 3.64
CA GLY A 82 -8.68 2.76 2.96
C GLY A 82 -7.67 3.61 2.21
N ARG A 83 -6.43 3.62 2.68
CA ARG A 83 -5.37 4.42 2.05
C ARG A 83 -4.81 3.77 0.80
N PHE A 84 -4.59 2.46 0.84
CA PHE A 84 -3.93 1.75 -0.25
C PHE A 84 -4.95 1.33 -1.30
N ASP A 85 -5.04 2.16 -2.34
CA ASP A 85 -6.00 2.02 -3.42
C ASP A 85 -5.25 2.10 -4.73
N PHE A 86 -5.12 0.95 -5.41
CA PHE A 86 -4.34 0.86 -6.63
C PHE A 86 -5.22 1.09 -7.85
N ARG A 87 -5.48 2.36 -8.14
CA ARG A 87 -6.27 2.78 -9.29
C ARG A 87 -5.62 3.99 -9.95
N PRO A 88 -5.82 4.18 -11.26
CA PRO A 88 -5.14 5.27 -11.96
C PRO A 88 -5.52 6.66 -11.46
N GLN A 89 -6.76 6.83 -11.02
CA GLN A 89 -7.20 8.15 -10.58
C GLN A 89 -6.48 8.65 -9.34
N PRO A 90 -6.46 7.90 -8.22
CA PRO A 90 -5.86 8.39 -6.99
C PRO A 90 -4.38 8.05 -6.83
N ILE A 91 -3.78 7.32 -7.78
CA ILE A 91 -2.44 6.74 -7.54
C ILE A 91 -1.36 7.79 -7.33
N LEU A 92 -1.40 8.90 -8.07
CA LEU A 92 -0.38 9.95 -7.91
C LEU A 92 -0.52 10.62 -6.55
N PHE A 93 -1.76 10.81 -6.11
CA PHE A 93 -2.05 11.37 -4.81
C PHE A 93 -1.55 10.43 -3.70
N LEU A 94 -1.79 9.13 -3.86
CA LEU A 94 -1.29 8.14 -2.92
C LEU A 94 0.23 8.19 -2.84
N PHE A 95 0.91 8.20 -3.98
CA PHE A 95 2.37 8.24 -4.00
C PHE A 95 2.91 9.49 -3.32
N ALA A 96 2.29 10.64 -3.56
CA ALA A 96 2.69 11.87 -2.89
C ALA A 96 2.58 11.75 -1.38
N SER A 97 1.48 11.16 -0.92
CA SER A 97 1.24 10.92 0.50
C SER A 97 2.29 9.98 1.09
N LEU A 98 2.63 8.92 0.35
CA LEU A 98 3.62 7.94 0.81
C LEU A 98 5.03 8.54 0.85
N VAL A 99 5.37 9.38 -0.12
CA VAL A 99 6.66 10.09 -0.12
C VAL A 99 6.74 11.03 1.07
N LYS A 100 5.66 11.77 1.30
CA LYS A 100 5.60 12.69 2.43
C LYS A 100 5.80 11.95 3.76
N ASP A 101 5.22 10.77 3.90
CA ASP A 101 5.31 9.98 5.12
C ASP A 101 6.54 9.09 5.17
N LYS A 102 7.41 9.22 4.19
CA LYS A 102 8.68 8.48 4.14
C LYS A 102 8.50 6.96 4.05
N LEU A 103 7.37 6.54 3.51
CA LEU A 103 7.12 5.13 3.19
C LEU A 103 7.61 4.80 1.79
N LEU A 104 7.96 5.83 1.02
CA LEU A 104 8.40 5.67 -0.34
C LEU A 104 9.37 6.81 -0.66
N ASP A 105 10.45 6.49 -1.38
CA ASP A 105 11.37 7.50 -1.89
C ASP A 105 10.97 7.87 -3.30
N LEU A 106 11.09 9.15 -3.63
CA LEU A 106 10.81 9.61 -4.98
C LEU A 106 11.67 8.85 -6.00
N ALA A 107 12.88 8.47 -5.62
CA ALA A 107 13.76 7.68 -6.47
C ALA A 107 13.15 6.33 -6.85
N GLU A 108 12.28 5.78 -6.01
CA GLU A 108 11.64 4.50 -6.28
C GLU A 108 10.54 4.62 -7.34
N LEU A 109 10.20 5.83 -7.73
CA LEU A 109 9.24 6.11 -8.79
C LEU A 109 9.93 6.50 -10.10
N GLU A 110 11.25 6.39 -10.14
CA GLU A 110 12.01 6.73 -11.34
C GLU A 110 11.54 5.87 -12.50
N GLY A 111 11.35 6.50 -13.64
CA GLY A 111 10.80 5.83 -14.82
C GLY A 111 9.38 6.28 -15.14
N LEU A 112 8.69 6.90 -14.20
CA LEU A 112 7.44 7.57 -14.52
C LEU A 112 7.71 8.82 -15.35
N ALA A 113 6.74 9.23 -16.14
CA ALA A 113 6.87 10.44 -16.95
C ALA A 113 7.19 11.65 -16.06
N ASP A 114 7.97 12.58 -16.59
CA ASP A 114 8.39 13.75 -15.83
C ASP A 114 7.21 14.54 -15.26
N ALA A 115 6.13 14.63 -16.01
CA ALA A 115 4.94 15.34 -15.55
C ALA A 115 4.34 14.68 -14.32
N LYS A 116 4.34 13.34 -14.27
CA LYS A 116 3.83 12.60 -13.12
C LYS A 116 4.72 12.79 -11.91
N LEU A 117 6.03 12.71 -12.11
CA LEU A 117 6.99 12.92 -11.02
C LEU A 117 6.90 14.33 -10.46
N ALA A 118 6.77 15.33 -11.33
CA ALA A 118 6.62 16.72 -10.89
C ALA A 118 5.37 16.90 -10.05
N LYS A 119 4.28 16.27 -10.45
CA LYS A 119 3.02 16.36 -9.73
C LYS A 119 3.13 15.72 -8.35
N ILE A 120 3.75 14.53 -8.29
CA ILE A 120 3.97 13.84 -7.02
C ILE A 120 4.83 14.70 -6.10
N ARG A 121 5.92 15.24 -6.63
CA ARG A 121 6.82 16.08 -5.85
C ARG A 121 6.10 17.30 -5.29
N ALA A 122 5.30 17.96 -6.12
CA ALA A 122 4.57 19.14 -5.69
C ALA A 122 3.55 18.81 -4.60
N MET A 123 2.80 17.73 -4.78
CA MET A 123 1.79 17.32 -3.81
C MET A 123 2.41 16.84 -2.50
N ALA A 124 3.59 16.25 -2.56
CA ALA A 124 4.28 15.76 -1.36
C ALA A 124 4.72 16.87 -0.42
N GLN A 125 4.76 18.11 -0.91
CA GLN A 125 5.15 19.25 -0.10
C GLN A 125 4.01 19.78 0.78
N PHE A 126 2.82 19.37 0.52
CA PHE A 126 1.66 19.78 1.32
C PHE A 126 1.28 18.70 2.31
#